data_8393d9d344864c919a5bd59982203be9
#
_entry.id   8393d9d344864c919a5bd59982203be9
#
_cell.length_a   1.000
_cell.length_b   1.000
_cell.length_c   1.000
_cell.angle_alpha   90.00
_cell.angle_beta   90.00
_cell.angle_gamma   90.00
#
_symmetry.space_group_name_H-M   'P 1'
#
loop_
_entity.id
_entity.type
_entity.pdbx_description
1 polymer ?
#
loop_
_entity_poly.entity_id
_entity_poly.type
_entity_poly.pdbx_seq_one_letter_code
_entity_poly.pdbx_strand_id
1 'polypeptide(L)'
;MPTVEVLSVFRIINKIKKIKNAKGLSPVILLLLSFLLILNGCLFLPNSKGGVEGYVYEKTVLDSRPLEDALISITGSSNTALTDSEGYFHLDEVSIGARTLTIAKESYITYRRLSVVIKEDEVTLIDNGNPIVVRAVDDKYLFDGGVIYYNMEDYNNAITTFQQLINDYPDSEYADEAQYYIGSINEKKLGYYIQALLEYQKLIDNYPNSEFADDAQLGTGNCYYATKDYSHAIEAYQKVIDDYPDSSLLPLAQYSIGQSYRKLTNYEQAILEFTKTIENYPESEYAAPAQYYIASSYYDAQDYNQAILEFQKTVDNFPDSAWPGESETLIAPCAQYYIGYCYGQKLGQWEEAIPAYQLIIDNYPNSTWPKGQEIPPDSQYQIGWCYEQLELWCEAVASYQLVIDNYPGATWSEQAEERLSIISGNCLPG
;
A
#
# COMPACT_ATOMS: atom_id res chain seq x y z
N MET A 1 -28.59 -7.17 31.99
CA MET A 1 -29.53 -6.86 33.08
C MET A 1 -30.77 -6.25 32.45
N PRO A 2 -31.98 -6.72 32.75
CA PRO A 2 -33.17 -6.12 32.18
C PRO A 2 -33.32 -4.69 32.71
N THR A 3 -33.61 -3.77 31.82
CA THR A 3 -33.79 -2.35 32.09
C THR A 3 -34.95 -2.11 33.07
N VAL A 4 -34.96 -0.98 33.81
CA VAL A 4 -35.97 -0.57 34.79
C VAL A 4 -37.39 -0.65 34.18
N GLU A 5 -37.56 -0.45 32.90
CA GLU A 5 -38.83 -0.65 32.17
C GLU A 5 -39.34 -2.09 32.23
N VAL A 6 -38.44 -3.09 32.10
CA VAL A 6 -38.82 -4.50 32.19
C VAL A 6 -39.27 -4.87 33.62
N LEU A 7 -38.65 -4.28 34.64
CA LEU A 7 -39.03 -4.45 36.01
C LEU A 7 -40.36 -3.80 36.37
N SER A 8 -40.68 -2.64 35.80
CA SER A 8 -41.98 -1.99 35.97
C SER A 8 -43.09 -2.80 35.27
N VAL A 9 -42.86 -3.26 34.06
CA VAL A 9 -43.77 -4.16 33.32
C VAL A 9 -43.98 -5.49 34.10
N PHE A 10 -42.95 -6.06 34.70
CA PHE A 10 -43.07 -7.25 35.54
C PHE A 10 -43.87 -7.00 36.81
N ARG A 11 -43.76 -5.82 37.45
CA ARG A 11 -44.58 -5.44 38.59
C ARG A 11 -46.05 -5.26 38.22
N ILE A 12 -46.34 -4.68 37.04
CA ILE A 12 -47.70 -4.52 36.52
C ILE A 12 -48.31 -5.90 36.17
N ILE A 13 -47.52 -6.77 35.48
CA ILE A 13 -47.95 -8.13 35.17
C ILE A 13 -48.24 -8.96 36.44
N ASN A 14 -47.46 -8.80 37.49
CA ASN A 14 -47.71 -9.47 38.77
C ASN A 14 -48.92 -8.86 39.54
N LYS A 15 -49.22 -7.56 39.40
CA LYS A 15 -50.47 -7.01 39.89
C LYS A 15 -51.68 -7.54 39.11
N ILE A 16 -51.58 -7.68 37.81
CA ILE A 16 -52.63 -8.26 36.95
C ILE A 16 -52.83 -9.75 37.29
N LYS A 17 -51.77 -10.52 37.59
CA LYS A 17 -51.88 -11.92 38.05
C LYS A 17 -52.57 -12.03 39.41
N LYS A 18 -52.45 -11.02 40.28
CA LYS A 18 -53.22 -10.98 41.54
C LYS A 18 -54.69 -10.71 41.32
N ILE A 19 -55.09 -9.99 40.28
CA ILE A 19 -56.47 -9.73 39.88
C ILE A 19 -57.11 -10.97 39.23
N LYS A 20 -56.33 -11.90 38.68
CA LYS A 20 -56.76 -13.15 38.02
C LYS A 20 -57.51 -14.10 38.97
N ASN A 21 -57.44 -13.90 40.28
CA ASN A 21 -58.19 -14.64 41.27
C ASN A 21 -59.57 -14.10 41.60
N ALA A 22 -60.02 -13.00 40.94
CA ALA A 22 -61.36 -12.50 40.97
C ALA A 22 -62.16 -13.10 39.81
N LYS A 23 -63.10 -13.95 40.11
CA LYS A 23 -63.95 -14.72 39.18
C LYS A 23 -64.67 -13.78 38.19
N GLY A 24 -64.47 -13.99 36.87
CA GLY A 24 -65.45 -13.55 35.87
C GLY A 24 -65.00 -12.83 34.64
N LEU A 25 -63.69 -12.62 34.36
CA LEU A 25 -63.26 -11.91 33.15
C LEU A 25 -62.65 -12.86 32.09
N SER A 26 -63.14 -12.72 30.84
CA SER A 26 -62.67 -13.50 29.71
C SER A 26 -61.17 -13.22 29.44
N PRO A 27 -60.39 -14.23 28.98
CA PRO A 27 -58.95 -14.07 28.63
C PRO A 27 -58.70 -12.96 27.61
N VAL A 28 -59.64 -12.71 26.70
CA VAL A 28 -59.54 -11.68 25.66
C VAL A 28 -59.62 -10.27 26.25
N ILE A 29 -60.46 -10.10 27.28
CA ILE A 29 -60.62 -8.82 27.99
C ILE A 29 -59.38 -8.51 28.84
N LEU A 30 -58.74 -9.52 29.40
CA LEU A 30 -57.45 -9.40 30.10
C LEU A 30 -56.30 -9.06 29.15
N LEU A 31 -56.31 -9.60 27.93
CA LEU A 31 -55.33 -9.26 26.92
C LEU A 31 -55.51 -7.83 26.37
N LEU A 32 -56.77 -7.43 26.13
CA LEU A 32 -57.12 -6.05 25.72
C LEU A 32 -56.80 -5.03 26.80
N LEU A 33 -57.08 -5.36 28.09
CA LEU A 33 -56.68 -4.51 29.20
C LEU A 33 -55.19 -4.41 29.41
N SER A 34 -54.43 -5.49 29.16
CA SER A 34 -52.97 -5.47 29.18
C SER A 34 -52.38 -4.68 28.02
N PHE A 35 -53.02 -4.78 26.84
CA PHE A 35 -52.62 -3.99 25.65
C PHE A 35 -53.00 -2.50 25.80
N LEU A 36 -54.14 -2.18 26.40
CA LEU A 36 -54.54 -0.80 26.71
C LEU A 36 -53.69 -0.19 27.82
N LEU A 37 -53.28 -0.96 28.80
CA LEU A 37 -52.34 -0.53 29.85
C LEU A 37 -50.91 -0.32 29.33
N ILE A 38 -50.48 -1.12 28.37
CA ILE A 38 -49.20 -0.94 27.70
C ILE A 38 -49.26 0.31 26.79
N LEU A 39 -50.33 0.51 26.03
CA LEU A 39 -50.55 1.70 25.20
C LEU A 39 -50.72 2.98 26.05
N ASN A 40 -51.47 2.91 27.15
CA ASN A 40 -51.63 4.05 28.07
C ASN A 40 -50.42 4.27 28.98
N GLY A 41 -49.65 3.22 29.29
CA GLY A 41 -48.37 3.32 29.99
C GLY A 41 -47.28 3.99 29.19
N CYS A 42 -47.31 3.86 27.83
CA CYS A 42 -46.47 4.66 26.95
C CYS A 42 -46.92 6.12 26.79
N LEU A 43 -48.20 6.43 27.09
CA LEU A 43 -48.77 7.79 26.98
C LEU A 43 -48.76 8.57 28.28
N PHE A 44 -48.50 7.93 29.43
CA PHE A 44 -48.49 8.55 30.77
C PHE A 44 -47.26 8.11 31.60
N LEU A 45 -46.09 8.11 31.02
CA LEU A 45 -44.93 8.37 31.85
C LEU A 45 -44.95 9.87 32.14
N PRO A 46 -44.96 10.30 33.42
CA PRO A 46 -44.74 11.71 33.72
C PRO A 46 -43.47 12.15 33.01
N ASN A 47 -43.41 13.38 32.55
CA ASN A 47 -42.19 14.00 32.00
C ASN A 47 -41.17 14.13 33.15
N SER A 48 -40.75 13.00 33.71
CA SER A 48 -39.75 12.95 34.76
C SER A 48 -38.45 13.34 34.17
N LYS A 49 -37.80 14.31 34.73
CA LYS A 49 -36.58 14.93 34.29
C LYS A 49 -35.54 14.83 35.39
N GLY A 50 -34.29 14.83 35.02
CA GLY A 50 -33.17 14.92 35.92
C GLY A 50 -32.15 15.93 35.37
N GLY A 51 -31.08 16.14 36.09
CA GLY A 51 -29.96 16.96 35.67
C GLY A 51 -28.75 16.12 35.26
N VAL A 52 -27.82 16.72 34.51
CA VAL A 52 -26.54 16.17 34.15
C VAL A 52 -25.50 17.26 34.30
N GLU A 53 -24.41 16.93 34.95
CA GLU A 53 -23.28 17.84 35.09
C GLU A 53 -21.94 17.08 34.95
N GLY A 54 -20.90 17.83 34.63
CA GLY A 54 -19.55 17.27 34.49
C GLY A 54 -18.55 18.33 34.08
N TYR A 55 -17.34 17.83 33.81
CA TYR A 55 -16.22 18.65 33.38
C TYR A 55 -15.70 18.14 32.06
N VAL A 56 -15.26 19.07 31.20
CA VAL A 56 -14.60 18.76 29.92
C VAL A 56 -13.22 19.44 29.90
N TYR A 57 -12.20 18.65 29.62
CA TYR A 57 -10.83 19.12 29.53
C TYR A 57 -10.27 18.74 28.15
N GLU A 58 -9.40 19.58 27.62
CA GLU A 58 -8.61 19.21 26.46
C GLU A 58 -7.33 18.51 26.88
N LYS A 59 -6.90 17.55 26.05
CA LYS A 59 -5.59 16.88 26.19
C LYS A 59 -4.55 17.75 25.50
N THR A 60 -3.56 18.22 26.24
CA THR A 60 -2.36 18.86 25.71
C THR A 60 -1.18 17.85 25.67
N VAL A 61 -0.05 18.24 25.13
CA VAL A 61 1.16 17.38 25.04
C VAL A 61 1.66 16.97 26.43
N LEU A 62 1.54 17.86 27.42
CA LEU A 62 2.12 17.66 28.77
C LEU A 62 1.06 17.38 29.83
N ASP A 63 -0.17 17.87 29.67
CA ASP A 63 -1.22 17.84 30.71
C ASP A 63 -2.61 17.88 30.09
N SER A 64 -3.63 18.12 30.95
CA SER A 64 -5.00 18.39 30.54
C SER A 64 -5.46 19.69 31.16
N ARG A 65 -6.10 20.56 30.39
CA ARG A 65 -6.64 21.85 30.88
C ARG A 65 -8.15 21.96 30.63
N PRO A 66 -8.87 22.75 31.42
CA PRO A 66 -10.28 23.01 31.18
C PRO A 66 -10.57 23.46 29.74
N LEU A 67 -11.64 22.95 29.16
CA LEU A 67 -12.11 23.36 27.83
C LEU A 67 -13.36 24.22 27.95
N GLU A 68 -13.20 25.52 27.80
CA GLU A 68 -14.26 26.51 27.80
C GLU A 68 -15.04 26.44 26.47
N ASP A 69 -16.30 26.89 26.46
CA ASP A 69 -17.20 27.01 25.29
C ASP A 69 -17.41 25.71 24.48
N ALA A 70 -17.23 24.54 25.06
CA ALA A 70 -17.62 23.30 24.40
C ALA A 70 -19.15 23.11 24.49
N LEU A 71 -19.79 22.85 23.35
CA LEU A 71 -21.24 22.61 23.28
C LEU A 71 -21.56 21.20 23.77
N ILE A 72 -22.36 21.15 24.84
CA ILE A 72 -22.86 19.91 25.41
C ILE A 72 -24.29 19.68 24.97
N SER A 73 -24.56 18.53 24.38
CA SER A 73 -25.90 18.08 24.02
C SER A 73 -26.16 16.66 24.48
N ILE A 74 -27.40 16.31 24.75
CA ILE A 74 -27.78 14.98 25.19
C ILE A 74 -29.05 14.52 24.50
N THR A 75 -29.12 13.28 24.09
CA THR A 75 -30.34 12.74 23.45
C THR A 75 -31.51 12.74 24.42
N GLY A 76 -32.68 13.22 23.96
CA GLY A 76 -33.88 13.30 24.77
C GLY A 76 -33.99 14.62 25.60
N SER A 77 -33.10 15.58 25.34
CA SER A 77 -33.24 16.97 25.79
C SER A 77 -33.19 17.90 24.58
N SER A 78 -33.96 19.00 24.65
CA SER A 78 -33.83 20.13 23.73
C SER A 78 -32.82 21.16 24.25
N ASN A 79 -32.39 21.01 25.50
CA ASN A 79 -31.46 21.94 26.14
C ASN A 79 -30.02 21.56 25.78
N THR A 80 -29.19 22.56 25.65
CA THR A 80 -27.76 22.47 25.48
C THR A 80 -27.08 23.34 26.51
N ALA A 81 -25.84 23.07 26.86
CA ALA A 81 -25.00 23.91 27.70
C ALA A 81 -23.64 24.17 27.00
N LEU A 82 -23.01 25.26 27.38
CA LEU A 82 -21.60 25.50 27.09
C LEU A 82 -20.80 25.25 28.37
N THR A 83 -19.59 24.74 28.22
CA THR A 83 -18.65 24.65 29.34
C THR A 83 -18.14 26.06 29.70
N ASP A 84 -17.94 26.30 30.99
CA ASP A 84 -17.34 27.54 31.50
C ASP A 84 -15.79 27.50 31.46
N SER A 85 -15.15 28.53 32.01
CA SER A 85 -13.68 28.64 32.08
C SER A 85 -12.99 27.55 32.91
N GLU A 86 -13.73 26.85 33.75
CA GLU A 86 -13.27 25.68 34.52
C GLU A 86 -13.58 24.36 33.80
N GLY A 87 -14.15 24.43 32.58
CA GLY A 87 -14.61 23.28 31.80
C GLY A 87 -15.88 22.62 32.30
N TYR A 88 -16.55 23.26 33.29
CA TYR A 88 -17.79 22.73 33.88
C TYR A 88 -18.99 23.00 33.01
N PHE A 89 -19.93 22.05 32.98
CA PHE A 89 -21.25 22.19 32.38
C PHE A 89 -22.35 21.60 33.27
N HIS A 90 -23.56 22.17 33.15
CA HIS A 90 -24.76 21.65 33.78
C HIS A 90 -25.93 21.71 32.81
N LEU A 91 -26.69 20.63 32.72
CA LEU A 91 -27.91 20.49 31.93
C LEU A 91 -29.06 20.03 32.79
N ASP A 92 -30.09 20.86 32.90
CA ASP A 92 -31.36 20.53 33.54
C ASP A 92 -32.36 19.93 32.55
N GLU A 93 -33.44 19.39 33.12
CA GLU A 93 -34.59 18.92 32.36
C GLU A 93 -34.30 17.83 31.31
N VAL A 94 -33.33 16.98 31.57
CA VAL A 94 -33.02 15.84 30.71
C VAL A 94 -33.97 14.69 30.99
N SER A 95 -34.58 14.10 29.96
CA SER A 95 -35.47 12.94 30.11
C SER A 95 -34.74 11.76 30.75
N ILE A 96 -35.41 11.09 31.70
CA ILE A 96 -34.82 9.91 32.40
C ILE A 96 -34.52 8.76 31.46
N GLY A 97 -33.59 7.85 31.86
CA GLY A 97 -33.22 6.68 31.14
C GLY A 97 -31.81 6.76 30.53
N ALA A 98 -31.48 5.81 29.70
CA ALA A 98 -30.17 5.78 29.00
C ALA A 98 -30.13 6.83 27.89
N ARG A 99 -29.11 7.66 27.88
CA ARG A 99 -28.94 8.80 26.96
C ARG A 99 -27.52 8.78 26.35
N THR A 100 -27.37 9.49 25.23
CA THR A 100 -26.06 9.74 24.63
C THR A 100 -25.70 11.20 24.88
N LEU A 101 -24.56 11.40 25.52
CA LEU A 101 -23.90 12.70 25.67
C LEU A 101 -23.03 12.96 24.44
N THR A 102 -23.13 14.18 23.92
CA THR A 102 -22.25 14.65 22.82
C THR A 102 -21.59 15.96 23.26
N ILE A 103 -20.29 16.03 23.09
CA ILE A 103 -19.49 17.23 23.33
C ILE A 103 -18.92 17.64 21.97
N ALA A 104 -19.17 18.87 21.57
CA ALA A 104 -18.67 19.40 20.30
C ALA A 104 -18.06 20.79 20.55
N LYS A 105 -16.91 21.04 19.96
CA LYS A 105 -16.27 22.34 19.85
C LYS A 105 -15.57 22.42 18.50
N GLU A 106 -15.53 23.60 17.89
CA GLU A 106 -14.78 23.86 16.69
C GLU A 106 -13.32 23.41 16.89
N SER A 107 -12.74 22.74 15.90
CA SER A 107 -11.37 22.16 15.93
C SER A 107 -11.16 20.99 16.91
N TYR A 108 -12.24 20.39 17.42
CA TYR A 108 -12.15 19.23 18.30
C TYR A 108 -12.97 18.04 17.75
N ILE A 109 -12.51 16.81 18.07
CA ILE A 109 -13.27 15.60 17.76
C ILE A 109 -14.56 15.62 18.59
N THR A 110 -15.70 15.47 17.93
CA THR A 110 -16.97 15.29 18.63
C THR A 110 -16.93 14.04 19.49
N TYR A 111 -16.97 14.23 20.80
CA TYR A 111 -17.01 13.13 21.76
C TYR A 111 -18.44 12.62 21.94
N ARG A 112 -18.64 11.31 21.82
CA ARG A 112 -19.91 10.65 22.11
C ARG A 112 -19.71 9.56 23.15
N ARG A 113 -20.49 9.65 24.23
CA ARG A 113 -20.54 8.61 25.25
C ARG A 113 -21.92 7.97 25.27
N LEU A 114 -21.98 6.66 25.02
CA LEU A 114 -23.19 5.87 25.19
C LEU A 114 -23.34 5.53 26.68
N SER A 115 -24.60 5.52 27.19
CA SER A 115 -24.95 5.00 28.53
C SER A 115 -24.77 5.99 29.71
N VAL A 116 -25.11 7.24 29.53
CA VAL A 116 -25.44 8.10 30.68
C VAL A 116 -26.85 7.73 31.14
N VAL A 117 -27.01 7.31 32.38
CA VAL A 117 -28.32 6.93 32.94
C VAL A 117 -28.83 8.06 33.79
N ILE A 118 -29.85 8.75 33.29
CA ILE A 118 -30.50 9.87 33.97
C ILE A 118 -31.59 9.33 34.90
N LYS A 119 -31.55 9.73 36.15
CA LYS A 119 -32.56 9.40 37.16
C LYS A 119 -33.48 10.59 37.44
N GLU A 120 -34.65 10.25 37.95
CA GLU A 120 -35.67 11.25 38.32
C GLU A 120 -35.18 12.07 39.51
N ASP A 121 -35.31 13.39 39.41
CA ASP A 121 -34.98 14.39 40.44
C ASP A 121 -33.53 14.25 41.01
N GLU A 122 -32.63 13.61 40.28
CA GLU A 122 -31.20 13.50 40.63
C GLU A 122 -30.35 14.20 39.56
N VAL A 123 -29.25 14.84 39.97
CA VAL A 123 -28.19 15.31 39.10
C VAL A 123 -27.20 14.15 38.88
N THR A 124 -27.02 13.77 37.63
CA THR A 124 -26.11 12.69 37.26
C THR A 124 -24.71 13.27 36.95
N LEU A 125 -23.73 12.91 37.77
CA LEU A 125 -22.33 13.24 37.52
C LEU A 125 -21.78 12.37 36.39
N ILE A 126 -21.24 13.01 35.36
CA ILE A 126 -20.55 12.29 34.28
C ILE A 126 -19.17 11.85 34.77
N ASP A 127 -18.79 10.62 34.45
CA ASP A 127 -17.51 9.98 34.85
C ASP A 127 -17.22 10.02 36.36
N ASN A 128 -18.28 10.00 37.20
CA ASN A 128 -18.15 10.12 38.66
C ASN A 128 -17.45 11.43 39.10
N GLY A 129 -17.61 12.50 38.30
CA GLY A 129 -17.02 13.81 38.55
C GLY A 129 -15.58 13.95 38.01
N ASN A 130 -15.02 12.93 37.34
CA ASN A 130 -13.74 13.07 36.65
C ASN A 130 -13.94 13.82 35.33
N PRO A 131 -12.98 14.69 34.93
CA PRO A 131 -13.07 15.37 33.65
C PRO A 131 -13.12 14.41 32.44
N ILE A 132 -14.00 14.72 31.50
CA ILE A 132 -13.97 14.07 30.18
C ILE A 132 -12.87 14.75 29.37
N VAL A 133 -11.86 14.00 28.97
CA VAL A 133 -10.75 14.52 28.22
C VAL A 133 -11.03 14.36 26.73
N VAL A 134 -11.06 15.46 26.01
CA VAL A 134 -11.16 15.51 24.54
C VAL A 134 -9.82 15.95 23.93
N ARG A 135 -9.58 15.60 22.69
CA ARG A 135 -8.37 15.99 21.97
C ARG A 135 -8.74 16.92 20.82
N ALA A 136 -7.97 17.98 20.64
CA ALA A 136 -8.07 18.81 19.46
C ALA A 136 -7.80 17.98 18.20
N VAL A 137 -8.56 18.25 17.15
CA VAL A 137 -8.21 17.83 15.80
C VAL A 137 -7.21 18.88 15.32
N ASP A 138 -5.92 18.61 15.51
CA ASP A 138 -4.83 19.41 14.96
C ASP A 138 -4.29 18.75 13.68
N ASP A 139 -3.39 19.47 13.01
CA ASP A 139 -2.73 18.99 11.78
C ASP A 139 -1.97 17.67 12.01
N LYS A 140 -1.24 17.57 13.13
CA LYS A 140 -0.55 16.33 13.49
C LYS A 140 -1.50 15.16 13.71
N TYR A 141 -2.64 15.38 14.36
CA TYR A 141 -3.66 14.34 14.55
C TYR A 141 -4.19 13.83 13.22
N LEU A 142 -4.44 14.73 12.27
CA LEU A 142 -4.91 14.36 10.93
C LEU A 142 -3.80 13.62 10.16
N PHE A 143 -2.55 14.08 10.27
CA PHE A 143 -1.42 13.40 9.65
C PHE A 143 -1.24 11.97 10.19
N ASP A 144 -1.13 11.83 11.52
CA ASP A 144 -1.01 10.52 12.18
C ASP A 144 -2.20 9.59 11.80
N GLY A 145 -3.41 10.14 11.75
CA GLY A 145 -4.62 9.43 11.33
C GLY A 145 -4.54 8.92 9.89
N GLY A 146 -4.08 9.77 8.97
CA GLY A 146 -3.84 9.40 7.57
C GLY A 146 -2.83 8.27 7.43
N VAL A 147 -1.70 8.35 8.16
CA VAL A 147 -0.66 7.30 8.19
C VAL A 147 -1.20 5.99 8.79
N ILE A 148 -2.02 6.05 9.84
CA ILE A 148 -2.68 4.86 10.41
C ILE A 148 -3.55 4.18 9.36
N TYR A 149 -4.42 4.92 8.67
CA TYR A 149 -5.25 4.37 7.61
C TYR A 149 -4.41 3.80 6.46
N TYR A 150 -3.31 4.46 6.08
CA TYR A 150 -2.37 3.96 5.08
C TYR A 150 -1.78 2.60 5.48
N ASN A 151 -1.32 2.46 6.72
CA ASN A 151 -0.75 1.21 7.25
C ASN A 151 -1.80 0.09 7.40
N MET A 152 -3.08 0.44 7.57
CA MET A 152 -4.21 -0.49 7.56
C MET A 152 -4.69 -0.84 6.13
N GLU A 153 -4.03 -0.31 5.10
CA GLU A 153 -4.39 -0.44 3.69
C GLU A 153 -5.78 0.16 3.36
N ASP A 154 -6.33 1.00 4.25
CA ASP A 154 -7.56 1.75 4.00
C ASP A 154 -7.24 3.06 3.28
N TYR A 155 -6.85 2.92 2.01
CA TYR A 155 -6.34 4.02 1.19
C TYR A 155 -7.35 5.13 0.97
N ASN A 156 -8.65 4.82 0.92
CA ASN A 156 -9.69 5.84 0.74
C ASN A 156 -9.80 6.76 1.96
N ASN A 157 -9.79 6.18 3.17
CA ASN A 157 -9.79 6.97 4.39
C ASN A 157 -8.47 7.70 4.61
N ALA A 158 -7.33 7.10 4.22
CA ALA A 158 -6.04 7.77 4.24
C ALA A 158 -6.06 9.04 3.37
N ILE A 159 -6.45 8.92 2.09
CA ILE A 159 -6.58 10.06 1.16
C ILE A 159 -7.51 11.13 1.73
N THR A 160 -8.69 10.73 2.24
CA THR A 160 -9.68 11.67 2.79
C THR A 160 -9.10 12.44 3.98
N THR A 161 -8.37 11.75 4.87
CA THR A 161 -7.80 12.35 6.07
C THR A 161 -6.63 13.29 5.73
N PHE A 162 -5.74 12.90 4.81
CA PHE A 162 -4.70 13.78 4.31
C PHE A 162 -5.26 15.00 3.57
N GLN A 163 -6.32 14.82 2.78
CA GLN A 163 -6.99 15.93 2.10
C GLN A 163 -7.61 16.91 3.09
N GLN A 164 -8.19 16.40 4.20
CA GLN A 164 -8.71 17.23 5.27
C GLN A 164 -7.58 18.05 5.91
N LEU A 165 -6.43 17.42 6.21
CA LEU A 165 -5.26 18.11 6.73
C LEU A 165 -4.86 19.29 5.84
N ILE A 166 -4.68 19.05 4.53
CA ILE A 166 -4.26 20.07 3.57
C ILE A 166 -5.27 21.20 3.47
N ASN A 167 -6.59 20.90 3.52
CA ASN A 167 -7.63 21.90 3.41
C ASN A 167 -7.74 22.76 4.67
N ASP A 168 -7.66 22.12 5.86
CA ASP A 168 -7.88 22.80 7.14
C ASP A 168 -6.60 23.48 7.65
N TYR A 169 -5.41 22.93 7.26
CA TYR A 169 -4.09 23.39 7.71
C TYR A 169 -3.08 23.47 6.53
N PRO A 170 -3.31 24.32 5.54
CA PRO A 170 -2.46 24.38 4.35
C PRO A 170 -1.00 24.79 4.61
N ASP A 171 -0.75 25.51 5.72
CA ASP A 171 0.57 25.95 6.17
C ASP A 171 1.20 24.98 7.20
N SER A 172 0.62 23.81 7.41
CA SER A 172 1.16 22.80 8.31
C SER A 172 2.50 22.26 7.80
N GLU A 173 3.40 21.93 8.72
CA GLU A 173 4.65 21.21 8.41
C GLU A 173 4.44 19.80 7.82
N TYR A 174 3.20 19.26 7.90
CA TYR A 174 2.82 17.94 7.36
C TYR A 174 2.07 18.05 6.03
N ALA A 175 1.77 19.25 5.53
CA ALA A 175 0.87 19.42 4.39
C ALA A 175 1.50 18.92 3.07
N ASP A 176 2.77 19.14 2.86
CA ASP A 176 3.52 18.68 1.70
C ASP A 176 3.70 17.15 1.72
N GLU A 177 4.06 16.56 2.88
CA GLU A 177 4.15 15.11 3.03
C GLU A 177 2.77 14.45 2.83
N ALA A 178 1.70 15.03 3.37
CA ALA A 178 0.34 14.55 3.15
C ALA A 178 -0.05 14.59 1.66
N GLN A 179 0.32 15.66 0.95
CA GLN A 179 0.10 15.78 -0.50
C GLN A 179 0.87 14.72 -1.28
N TYR A 180 2.11 14.42 -0.87
CA TYR A 180 2.91 13.32 -1.43
C TYR A 180 2.25 11.97 -1.20
N TYR A 181 1.78 11.68 0.04
CA TYR A 181 1.06 10.44 0.34
C TYR A 181 -0.15 10.23 -0.58
N ILE A 182 -0.95 11.27 -0.82
CA ILE A 182 -2.11 11.17 -1.72
C ILE A 182 -1.67 10.78 -3.13
N GLY A 183 -0.63 11.42 -3.68
CA GLY A 183 -0.05 11.09 -4.98
C GLY A 183 0.45 9.64 -5.02
N SER A 184 1.26 9.25 -4.03
CA SER A 184 1.87 7.93 -3.92
C SER A 184 0.84 6.79 -3.74
N ILE A 185 -0.22 7.02 -2.97
CA ILE A 185 -1.33 6.06 -2.83
C ILE A 185 -2.01 5.85 -4.19
N ASN A 186 -2.33 6.92 -4.89
CA ASN A 186 -2.96 6.83 -6.20
C ASN A 186 -2.07 6.11 -7.22
N GLU A 187 -0.75 6.39 -7.24
CA GLU A 187 0.21 5.72 -8.14
C GLU A 187 0.41 4.25 -7.76
N LYS A 188 0.96 4.01 -6.55
CA LYS A 188 1.57 2.72 -6.18
C LYS A 188 0.59 1.70 -5.62
N LYS A 189 -0.55 2.15 -5.05
CA LYS A 189 -1.51 1.27 -4.40
C LYS A 189 -2.79 1.09 -5.20
N LEU A 190 -3.30 2.15 -5.83
CA LEU A 190 -4.56 2.13 -6.55
C LEU A 190 -4.39 2.04 -8.07
N GLY A 191 -3.22 2.40 -8.60
CA GLY A 191 -2.97 2.45 -10.05
C GLY A 191 -3.74 3.56 -10.77
N TYR A 192 -4.15 4.61 -10.05
CA TYR A 192 -4.90 5.76 -10.58
C TYR A 192 -3.93 6.83 -11.07
N TYR A 193 -3.16 6.51 -12.12
CA TYR A 193 -2.04 7.32 -12.60
C TYR A 193 -2.43 8.75 -12.96
N ILE A 194 -3.60 8.97 -13.57
CA ILE A 194 -4.07 10.33 -13.92
C ILE A 194 -4.32 11.15 -12.65
N GLN A 195 -4.92 10.53 -11.61
CA GLN A 195 -5.12 11.20 -10.34
C GLN A 195 -3.80 11.48 -9.64
N ALA A 196 -2.87 10.52 -9.66
CA ALA A 196 -1.54 10.68 -9.10
C ALA A 196 -0.78 11.86 -9.74
N LEU A 197 -0.84 12.00 -11.06
CA LEU A 197 -0.26 13.14 -11.79
C LEU A 197 -0.79 14.48 -11.28
N LEU A 198 -2.10 14.58 -11.04
CA LEU A 198 -2.71 15.81 -10.51
C LEU A 198 -2.23 16.12 -9.10
N GLU A 199 -2.11 15.10 -8.25
CA GLU A 199 -1.70 15.30 -6.86
C GLU A 199 -0.20 15.62 -6.74
N TYR A 200 0.65 14.99 -7.55
CA TYR A 200 2.07 15.32 -7.63
C TYR A 200 2.29 16.75 -8.17
N GLN A 201 1.52 17.15 -9.19
CA GLN A 201 1.61 18.52 -9.70
C GLN A 201 1.22 19.55 -8.65
N LYS A 202 0.18 19.28 -7.83
CA LYS A 202 -0.20 20.14 -6.70
C LYS A 202 0.94 20.27 -5.68
N LEU A 203 1.65 19.17 -5.39
CA LEU A 203 2.79 19.21 -4.48
C LEU A 203 3.88 20.14 -5.04
N ILE A 204 4.28 19.94 -6.29
CA ILE A 204 5.33 20.71 -6.94
C ILE A 204 4.97 22.21 -7.01
N ASP A 205 3.70 22.52 -7.33
CA ASP A 205 3.23 23.90 -7.48
C ASP A 205 3.08 24.64 -6.13
N ASN A 206 2.52 23.96 -5.12
CA ASN A 206 2.19 24.58 -3.84
C ASN A 206 3.34 24.48 -2.81
N TYR A 207 4.19 23.46 -2.93
CA TYR A 207 5.30 23.19 -2.00
C TYR A 207 6.64 22.99 -2.74
N PRO A 208 7.10 23.97 -3.55
CA PRO A 208 8.27 23.79 -4.42
C PRO A 208 9.59 23.54 -3.68
N ASN A 209 9.66 23.86 -2.39
CA ASN A 209 10.82 23.63 -1.52
C ASN A 209 10.66 22.39 -0.62
N SER A 210 9.64 21.58 -0.85
CA SER A 210 9.42 20.35 -0.11
C SER A 210 10.53 19.34 -0.37
N GLU A 211 10.92 18.60 0.66
CA GLU A 211 11.81 17.44 0.51
C GLU A 211 11.22 16.30 -0.33
N PHE A 212 9.90 16.32 -0.59
CA PHE A 212 9.19 15.36 -1.42
C PHE A 212 9.00 15.83 -2.88
N ALA A 213 9.54 16.99 -3.25
CA ALA A 213 9.29 17.56 -4.59
C ALA A 213 9.98 16.77 -5.71
N ASP A 214 11.20 16.27 -5.46
CA ASP A 214 11.92 15.40 -6.39
C ASP A 214 11.27 14.01 -6.49
N ASP A 215 10.80 13.44 -5.38
CA ASP A 215 9.99 12.21 -5.38
C ASP A 215 8.70 12.36 -6.18
N ALA A 216 8.00 13.48 -6.03
CA ALA A 216 6.78 13.77 -6.78
C ALA A 216 7.06 13.95 -8.27
N GLN A 217 8.18 14.61 -8.63
CA GLN A 217 8.60 14.76 -10.01
C GLN A 217 8.98 13.41 -10.63
N LEU A 218 9.68 12.55 -9.89
CA LEU A 218 9.97 11.17 -10.30
C LEU A 218 8.67 10.35 -10.46
N GLY A 219 7.76 10.45 -9.48
CA GLY A 219 6.44 9.81 -9.52
C GLY A 219 5.61 10.24 -10.73
N THR A 220 5.72 11.51 -11.14
CA THR A 220 5.13 12.01 -12.38
C THR A 220 5.68 11.25 -13.59
N GLY A 221 6.98 11.05 -13.68
CA GLY A 221 7.61 10.24 -14.73
C GLY A 221 7.13 8.79 -14.72
N ASN A 222 7.04 8.19 -13.53
CA ASN A 222 6.54 6.81 -13.36
C ASN A 222 5.09 6.67 -13.83
N CYS A 223 4.21 7.63 -13.54
CA CYS A 223 2.82 7.64 -14.00
C CYS A 223 2.73 7.68 -15.53
N TYR A 224 3.51 8.55 -16.18
CA TYR A 224 3.58 8.58 -17.65
C TYR A 224 4.15 7.28 -18.22
N TYR A 225 5.19 6.72 -17.60
CA TYR A 225 5.75 5.45 -18.02
C TYR A 225 4.73 4.29 -17.92
N ALA A 226 4.00 4.23 -16.80
CA ALA A 226 2.96 3.21 -16.57
C ALA A 226 1.80 3.32 -17.57
N THR A 227 1.43 4.54 -17.97
CA THR A 227 0.43 4.79 -19.01
C THR A 227 0.98 4.67 -20.42
N LYS A 228 2.25 4.30 -20.58
CA LYS A 228 2.99 4.13 -21.85
C LYS A 228 3.20 5.44 -22.62
N ASP A 229 3.05 6.56 -21.98
CA ASP A 229 3.41 7.87 -22.52
C ASP A 229 4.89 8.14 -22.25
N TYR A 230 5.74 7.40 -22.96
CA TYR A 230 7.19 7.41 -22.72
C TYR A 230 7.84 8.76 -23.04
N SER A 231 7.24 9.54 -23.93
CA SER A 231 7.77 10.87 -24.26
C SER A 231 7.62 11.83 -23.08
N HIS A 232 6.43 11.92 -22.48
CA HIS A 232 6.26 12.75 -21.29
C HIS A 232 6.97 12.16 -20.06
N ALA A 233 7.14 10.81 -19.98
CA ALA A 233 7.97 10.21 -18.94
C ALA A 233 9.42 10.71 -19.01
N ILE A 234 10.03 10.74 -20.21
CA ILE A 234 11.38 11.27 -20.42
C ILE A 234 11.47 12.72 -19.95
N GLU A 235 10.52 13.56 -20.35
CA GLU A 235 10.49 14.96 -19.94
C GLU A 235 10.39 15.13 -18.42
N ALA A 236 9.55 14.31 -17.78
CA ALA A 236 9.37 14.35 -16.32
C ALA A 236 10.62 13.87 -15.56
N TYR A 237 11.27 12.80 -16.01
CA TYR A 237 12.53 12.34 -15.42
C TYR A 237 13.69 13.33 -15.68
N GLN A 238 13.72 13.98 -16.86
CA GLN A 238 14.71 15.01 -17.13
C GLN A 238 14.58 16.20 -16.17
N LYS A 239 13.36 16.58 -15.79
CA LYS A 239 13.13 17.61 -14.78
C LYS A 239 13.68 17.22 -13.39
N VAL A 240 13.68 15.93 -13.02
CA VAL A 240 14.36 15.51 -11.79
C VAL A 240 15.84 15.87 -11.84
N ILE A 241 16.47 15.66 -13.01
CA ILE A 241 17.90 15.93 -13.18
C ILE A 241 18.19 17.43 -13.23
N ASP A 242 17.34 18.21 -13.92
CA ASP A 242 17.58 19.63 -14.16
C ASP A 242 17.21 20.49 -12.95
N ASP A 243 16.09 20.19 -12.28
CA ASP A 243 15.51 21.01 -11.23
C ASP A 243 15.97 20.60 -9.82
N TYR A 244 16.42 19.34 -9.64
CA TYR A 244 16.81 18.78 -8.33
C TYR A 244 18.24 18.18 -8.34
N PRO A 245 19.28 18.99 -8.61
CA PRO A 245 20.65 18.49 -8.84
C PRO A 245 21.30 17.80 -7.64
N ASP A 246 20.77 18.01 -6.43
CA ASP A 246 21.25 17.39 -5.20
C ASP A 246 20.44 16.14 -4.79
N SER A 247 19.46 15.73 -5.61
CA SER A 247 18.59 14.59 -5.32
C SER A 247 19.33 13.25 -5.36
N SER A 248 19.04 12.40 -4.42
CA SER A 248 19.50 11.00 -4.41
C SER A 248 18.84 10.16 -5.53
N LEU A 249 17.79 10.68 -6.17
CA LEU A 249 17.02 10.00 -7.22
C LEU A 249 17.62 10.19 -8.63
N LEU A 250 18.68 11.00 -8.78
CA LEU A 250 19.32 11.26 -10.09
C LEU A 250 19.72 9.99 -10.84
N PRO A 251 20.34 8.96 -10.21
CA PRO A 251 20.69 7.73 -10.92
C PRO A 251 19.46 6.99 -11.45
N LEU A 252 18.39 6.92 -10.65
CA LEU A 252 17.13 6.29 -11.05
C LEU A 252 16.45 7.07 -12.18
N ALA A 253 16.41 8.40 -12.09
CA ALA A 253 15.85 9.26 -13.13
C ALA A 253 16.58 9.07 -14.47
N GLN A 254 17.92 9.12 -14.45
CA GLN A 254 18.76 8.93 -15.65
C GLN A 254 18.55 7.53 -16.27
N TYR A 255 18.54 6.51 -15.45
CA TYR A 255 18.25 5.14 -15.86
C TYR A 255 16.84 4.99 -16.45
N SER A 256 15.82 5.63 -15.85
CA SER A 256 14.43 5.59 -16.30
C SER A 256 14.22 6.30 -17.65
N ILE A 257 15.01 7.35 -17.94
CA ILE A 257 15.06 7.95 -19.28
C ILE A 257 15.53 6.91 -20.31
N GLY A 258 16.63 6.20 -20.02
CA GLY A 258 17.12 5.13 -20.88
C GLY A 258 16.07 4.04 -21.13
N GLN A 259 15.39 3.59 -20.08
CA GLN A 259 14.29 2.65 -20.20
C GLN A 259 13.13 3.16 -21.06
N SER A 260 12.80 4.43 -20.93
CA SER A 260 11.73 5.06 -21.72
C SER A 260 12.07 5.13 -23.20
N TYR A 261 13.31 5.52 -23.56
CA TYR A 261 13.80 5.46 -24.95
C TYR A 261 13.79 4.06 -25.51
N ARG A 262 14.18 3.05 -24.71
CA ARG A 262 14.13 1.65 -25.11
C ARG A 262 12.70 1.19 -25.43
N LYS A 263 11.70 1.63 -24.63
CA LYS A 263 10.27 1.38 -24.91
C LYS A 263 9.77 2.06 -26.17
N LEU A 264 10.34 3.21 -26.53
CA LEU A 264 10.11 3.89 -27.82
C LEU A 264 10.90 3.23 -28.98
N THR A 265 11.60 2.13 -28.73
CA THR A 265 12.51 1.47 -29.71
C THR A 265 13.61 2.37 -30.27
N ASN A 266 13.90 3.47 -29.58
CA ASN A 266 15.03 4.35 -29.88
C ASN A 266 16.26 3.85 -29.12
N TYR A 267 16.85 2.77 -29.63
CA TYR A 267 17.94 2.06 -28.95
C TYR A 267 19.22 2.91 -28.88
N GLU A 268 19.47 3.76 -29.87
CA GLU A 268 20.62 4.66 -29.86
C GLU A 268 20.58 5.64 -28.69
N GLN A 269 19.45 6.29 -28.48
CA GLN A 269 19.27 7.19 -27.33
C GLN A 269 19.25 6.42 -26.01
N ALA A 270 18.62 5.25 -25.96
CA ALA A 270 18.63 4.42 -24.77
C ALA A 270 20.05 4.06 -24.31
N ILE A 271 20.92 3.65 -25.27
CA ILE A 271 22.33 3.37 -25.00
C ILE A 271 23.05 4.59 -24.45
N LEU A 272 22.82 5.77 -25.06
CA LEU A 272 23.40 7.01 -24.59
C LEU A 272 23.02 7.33 -23.14
N GLU A 273 21.74 7.22 -22.81
CA GLU A 273 21.24 7.57 -21.46
C GLU A 273 21.68 6.54 -20.40
N PHE A 274 21.74 5.25 -20.74
CA PHE A 274 22.35 4.23 -19.87
C PHE A 274 23.85 4.43 -19.67
N THR A 275 24.55 4.87 -20.71
CA THR A 275 25.99 5.22 -20.61
C THR A 275 26.18 6.36 -19.63
N LYS A 276 25.36 7.43 -19.71
CA LYS A 276 25.37 8.52 -18.74
C LYS A 276 25.11 8.03 -17.31
N THR A 277 24.21 7.03 -17.12
CA THR A 277 23.96 6.46 -15.81
C THR A 277 25.25 5.87 -15.22
N ILE A 278 26.02 5.13 -16.02
CA ILE A 278 27.27 4.50 -15.57
C ILE A 278 28.36 5.55 -15.34
N GLU A 279 28.51 6.51 -16.24
CA GLU A 279 29.57 7.52 -16.18
C GLU A 279 29.37 8.51 -15.02
N ASN A 280 28.14 8.98 -14.82
CA ASN A 280 27.83 9.97 -13.79
C ASN A 280 27.59 9.35 -12.41
N TYR A 281 27.13 8.10 -12.36
CA TYR A 281 26.73 7.42 -11.12
C TYR A 281 27.29 5.99 -11.02
N PRO A 282 28.61 5.79 -11.14
CA PRO A 282 29.23 4.45 -11.22
C PRO A 282 29.00 3.58 -9.99
N GLU A 283 28.81 4.20 -8.81
CA GLU A 283 28.59 3.50 -7.54
C GLU A 283 27.12 3.26 -7.22
N SER A 284 26.21 3.70 -8.11
CA SER A 284 24.77 3.50 -7.86
C SER A 284 24.34 2.09 -8.18
N GLU A 285 23.29 1.61 -7.52
CA GLU A 285 22.65 0.32 -7.81
C GLU A 285 22.11 0.23 -9.24
N TYR A 286 22.01 1.36 -9.97
CA TYR A 286 21.54 1.41 -11.36
C TYR A 286 22.68 1.26 -12.40
N ALA A 287 23.95 1.29 -11.99
CA ALA A 287 25.09 1.18 -12.94
C ALA A 287 25.12 -0.20 -13.62
N ALA A 288 25.00 -1.27 -12.84
CA ALA A 288 24.98 -2.63 -13.38
C ALA A 288 23.75 -2.92 -14.26
N PRO A 289 22.51 -2.59 -13.85
CA PRO A 289 21.34 -2.66 -14.73
C PRO A 289 21.50 -1.85 -16.01
N ALA A 290 22.08 -0.65 -15.93
CA ALA A 290 22.32 0.20 -17.11
C ALA A 290 23.25 -0.50 -18.11
N GLN A 291 24.34 -1.11 -17.66
CA GLN A 291 25.25 -1.88 -18.53
C GLN A 291 24.54 -3.06 -19.19
N TYR A 292 23.74 -3.79 -18.43
CA TYR A 292 22.92 -4.88 -18.97
C TYR A 292 21.93 -4.37 -20.03
N TYR A 293 21.28 -3.20 -19.81
CA TYR A 293 20.33 -2.67 -20.79
C TYR A 293 20.98 -2.00 -21.99
N ILE A 294 22.24 -1.55 -21.91
CA ILE A 294 23.04 -1.21 -23.10
C ILE A 294 23.15 -2.46 -23.99
N ALA A 295 23.59 -3.59 -23.43
CA ALA A 295 23.70 -4.85 -24.15
C ALA A 295 22.35 -5.32 -24.73
N SER A 296 21.29 -5.22 -23.90
CA SER A 296 19.93 -5.57 -24.32
C SER A 296 19.40 -4.66 -25.43
N SER A 297 19.82 -3.39 -25.47
CA SER A 297 19.45 -2.45 -26.54
C SER A 297 20.11 -2.81 -27.87
N TYR A 298 21.39 -3.23 -27.86
CA TYR A 298 22.04 -3.78 -29.03
C TYR A 298 21.38 -5.09 -29.49
N TYR A 299 21.02 -5.96 -28.55
CA TYR A 299 20.29 -7.19 -28.85
C TYR A 299 18.95 -6.90 -29.55
N ASP A 300 18.15 -5.96 -29.03
CA ASP A 300 16.86 -5.56 -29.60
C ASP A 300 17.05 -4.87 -30.98
N ALA A 301 18.16 -4.15 -31.16
CA ALA A 301 18.59 -3.59 -32.46
C ALA A 301 19.16 -4.65 -33.42
N GLN A 302 19.22 -5.92 -33.02
CA GLN A 302 19.77 -7.06 -33.77
C GLN A 302 21.29 -6.99 -34.06
N ASP A 303 22.01 -6.11 -33.36
CA ASP A 303 23.48 -6.14 -33.36
C ASP A 303 23.98 -7.10 -32.27
N TYR A 304 23.88 -8.41 -32.57
CA TYR A 304 24.20 -9.46 -31.61
C TYR A 304 25.67 -9.51 -31.26
N ASN A 305 26.56 -9.12 -32.18
CA ASN A 305 28.01 -9.09 -31.90
C ASN A 305 28.33 -8.01 -30.85
N GLN A 306 27.74 -6.79 -30.99
CA GLN A 306 27.95 -5.75 -30.00
C GLN A 306 27.24 -6.09 -28.70
N ALA A 307 26.06 -6.72 -28.77
CA ALA A 307 25.35 -7.19 -27.59
C ALA A 307 26.20 -8.15 -26.72
N ILE A 308 26.87 -9.11 -27.35
CA ILE A 308 27.78 -10.03 -26.65
C ILE A 308 28.89 -9.27 -25.92
N LEU A 309 29.52 -8.30 -26.57
CA LEU A 309 30.58 -7.49 -25.96
C LEU A 309 30.07 -6.69 -24.75
N GLU A 310 28.91 -6.14 -24.87
CA GLU A 310 28.32 -5.31 -23.77
C GLU A 310 27.79 -6.18 -22.62
N PHE A 311 27.23 -7.38 -22.91
CA PHE A 311 26.88 -8.34 -21.86
C PHE A 311 28.15 -8.87 -21.15
N GLN A 312 29.26 -9.08 -21.88
CA GLN A 312 30.50 -9.46 -21.25
C GLN A 312 31.02 -8.39 -20.30
N LYS A 313 30.90 -7.10 -20.64
CA LYS A 313 31.23 -6.02 -19.71
C LYS A 313 30.34 -6.04 -18.45
N THR A 314 29.08 -6.47 -18.56
CA THR A 314 28.21 -6.64 -17.39
C THR A 314 28.79 -7.72 -16.47
N VAL A 315 29.19 -8.85 -17.01
CA VAL A 315 29.77 -9.97 -16.25
C VAL A 315 31.10 -9.56 -15.61
N ASP A 316 31.98 -8.88 -16.37
CA ASP A 316 33.31 -8.55 -15.92
C ASP A 316 33.38 -7.44 -14.89
N ASN A 317 32.55 -6.41 -15.08
CA ASN A 317 32.58 -5.21 -14.23
C ASN A 317 31.60 -5.27 -13.04
N PHE A 318 30.55 -6.11 -13.12
CA PHE A 318 29.48 -6.17 -12.13
C PHE A 318 29.12 -7.60 -11.72
N PRO A 319 30.13 -8.46 -11.37
CA PRO A 319 29.92 -9.90 -11.16
C PRO A 319 28.96 -10.21 -10.01
N ASP A 320 28.95 -9.38 -8.98
CA ASP A 320 28.18 -9.57 -7.73
C ASP A 320 27.00 -8.60 -7.59
N SER A 321 26.74 -7.80 -8.63
CA SER A 321 25.65 -6.82 -8.58
C SER A 321 24.29 -7.47 -8.75
N ALA A 322 23.35 -7.09 -7.89
CA ALA A 322 21.98 -7.54 -7.95
C ALA A 322 21.06 -6.52 -8.69
N TRP A 323 19.86 -6.96 -9.05
CA TRP A 323 18.83 -6.07 -9.54
C TRP A 323 18.35 -5.14 -8.41
N PRO A 324 18.08 -3.86 -8.70
CA PRO A 324 17.53 -2.94 -7.71
C PRO A 324 16.28 -3.51 -7.06
N GLY A 325 16.27 -3.53 -5.71
CA GLY A 325 15.17 -4.09 -4.93
C GLY A 325 15.12 -5.63 -4.83
N GLU A 326 16.05 -6.37 -5.49
CA GLU A 326 16.11 -7.84 -5.49
C GLU A 326 17.53 -8.31 -5.09
N SER A 327 17.87 -8.21 -3.81
CA SER A 327 19.24 -8.44 -3.31
C SER A 327 19.83 -9.82 -3.60
N GLU A 328 19.02 -10.82 -3.91
CA GLU A 328 19.45 -12.22 -4.17
C GLU A 328 19.54 -12.53 -5.66
N THR A 329 19.02 -11.68 -6.54
CA THR A 329 18.99 -11.92 -7.99
C THR A 329 20.12 -11.17 -8.68
N LEU A 330 21.21 -11.88 -9.01
CA LEU A 330 22.36 -11.30 -9.67
C LEU A 330 22.10 -10.98 -11.15
N ILE A 331 22.72 -9.91 -11.64
CA ILE A 331 22.63 -9.47 -13.06
C ILE A 331 23.58 -10.27 -13.96
N ALA A 332 24.79 -10.58 -13.48
CA ALA A 332 25.82 -11.25 -14.26
C ALA A 332 25.38 -12.60 -14.87
N PRO A 333 24.71 -13.53 -14.15
CA PRO A 333 24.23 -14.76 -14.76
C PRO A 333 23.18 -14.54 -15.84
N CYS A 334 22.33 -13.50 -15.70
CA CYS A 334 21.40 -13.12 -16.76
C CYS A 334 22.14 -12.64 -18.02
N ALA A 335 23.18 -11.82 -17.85
CA ALA A 335 24.01 -11.35 -18.95
C ALA A 335 24.77 -12.52 -19.61
N GLN A 336 25.33 -13.41 -18.80
CA GLN A 336 26.04 -14.60 -19.27
C GLN A 336 25.14 -15.54 -20.10
N TYR A 337 23.86 -15.68 -19.67
CA TYR A 337 22.87 -16.43 -20.44
C TYR A 337 22.62 -15.81 -21.83
N TYR A 338 22.47 -14.49 -21.90
CA TYR A 338 22.25 -13.81 -23.18
C TYR A 338 23.47 -13.84 -24.09
N ILE A 339 24.69 -13.95 -23.57
CA ILE A 339 25.88 -14.22 -24.37
C ILE A 339 25.73 -15.57 -25.10
N GLY A 340 25.42 -16.63 -24.36
CA GLY A 340 25.17 -17.95 -24.93
C GLY A 340 24.02 -17.94 -25.94
N TYR A 341 22.94 -17.23 -25.61
CA TYR A 341 21.78 -17.12 -26.48
C TYR A 341 22.08 -16.36 -27.78
N CYS A 342 22.89 -15.30 -27.72
CA CYS A 342 23.32 -14.57 -28.92
C CYS A 342 24.19 -15.47 -29.82
N TYR A 343 25.17 -16.15 -29.25
CA TYR A 343 26.01 -17.07 -30.02
C TYR A 343 25.17 -18.17 -30.67
N GLY A 344 24.40 -18.91 -29.90
CA GLY A 344 23.61 -20.03 -30.37
C GLY A 344 22.44 -19.60 -31.23
N GLN A 345 21.41 -19.06 -30.59
CA GLN A 345 20.09 -18.86 -31.19
C GLN A 345 20.06 -17.74 -32.26
N LYS A 346 20.98 -16.75 -32.21
CA LYS A 346 20.97 -15.61 -33.13
C LYS A 346 22.01 -15.69 -34.21
N LEU A 347 23.24 -16.16 -33.88
CA LEU A 347 24.36 -16.20 -34.80
C LEU A 347 24.64 -17.62 -35.36
N GLY A 348 24.02 -18.64 -34.77
CA GLY A 348 24.27 -20.05 -35.16
C GLY A 348 25.69 -20.55 -34.84
N GLN A 349 26.36 -19.88 -33.89
CA GLN A 349 27.70 -20.20 -33.41
C GLN A 349 27.59 -21.11 -32.18
N TRP A 350 27.21 -22.36 -32.43
CA TRP A 350 26.86 -23.33 -31.39
C TRP A 350 28.06 -23.73 -30.52
N GLU A 351 29.27 -23.79 -31.13
CA GLU A 351 30.51 -24.12 -30.43
C GLU A 351 30.87 -23.06 -29.41
N GLU A 352 30.62 -21.78 -29.68
CA GLU A 352 30.84 -20.64 -28.79
C GLU A 352 29.74 -20.51 -27.71
N ALA A 353 28.53 -20.94 -28.03
CA ALA A 353 27.41 -20.90 -27.09
C ALA A 353 27.58 -21.87 -25.91
N ILE A 354 28.14 -23.08 -26.17
CA ILE A 354 28.29 -24.11 -25.15
C ILE A 354 29.11 -23.62 -23.94
N PRO A 355 30.37 -23.11 -24.12
CA PRO A 355 31.14 -22.62 -22.98
C PRO A 355 30.47 -21.41 -22.29
N ALA A 356 29.73 -20.56 -23.03
CA ALA A 356 29.03 -19.45 -22.43
C ALA A 356 27.96 -19.90 -21.44
N TYR A 357 27.18 -20.94 -21.78
CA TYR A 357 26.22 -21.53 -20.86
C TYR A 357 26.88 -22.33 -19.72
N GLN A 358 28.00 -23.02 -20.01
CA GLN A 358 28.74 -23.79 -18.99
C GLN A 358 29.23 -22.89 -17.85
N LEU A 359 29.69 -21.67 -18.16
CA LEU A 359 30.11 -20.70 -17.15
C LEU A 359 29.01 -20.36 -16.13
N ILE A 360 27.72 -20.43 -16.52
CA ILE A 360 26.61 -20.22 -15.59
C ILE A 360 26.53 -21.37 -14.58
N ILE A 361 26.62 -22.59 -15.06
CA ILE A 361 26.53 -23.78 -14.22
C ILE A 361 27.70 -23.84 -13.24
N ASP A 362 28.90 -23.47 -13.71
CA ASP A 362 30.14 -23.52 -12.92
C ASP A 362 30.20 -22.37 -11.88
N ASN A 363 29.86 -21.17 -12.28
CA ASN A 363 30.08 -19.98 -11.45
C ASN A 363 28.83 -19.51 -10.71
N TYR A 364 27.61 -19.81 -11.22
CA TYR A 364 26.34 -19.30 -10.70
C TYR A 364 25.29 -20.42 -10.50
N PRO A 365 25.60 -21.52 -9.78
CA PRO A 365 24.78 -22.74 -9.74
C PRO A 365 23.41 -22.56 -9.12
N ASN A 366 23.19 -21.47 -8.36
CA ASN A 366 21.92 -21.15 -7.69
C ASN A 366 21.26 -19.89 -8.24
N SER A 367 21.69 -19.41 -9.41
CA SER A 367 21.17 -18.17 -9.97
C SER A 367 19.75 -18.30 -10.48
N THR A 368 19.01 -17.18 -10.37
CA THR A 368 17.62 -17.08 -10.82
C THR A 368 17.41 -15.85 -11.69
N TRP A 369 16.41 -15.90 -12.55
CA TRP A 369 15.86 -14.73 -13.19
C TRP A 369 15.11 -13.85 -12.17
N PRO A 370 14.97 -12.55 -12.42
CA PRO A 370 13.96 -11.74 -11.71
C PRO A 370 12.59 -12.40 -11.85
N LYS A 371 11.98 -12.90 -10.79
CA LYS A 371 10.74 -13.69 -10.67
C LYS A 371 10.97 -15.15 -10.24
N GLY A 372 12.21 -15.52 -9.94
CA GLY A 372 12.53 -16.77 -9.24
C GLY A 372 12.71 -18.02 -10.12
N GLN A 373 12.70 -17.90 -11.45
CA GLN A 373 12.99 -19.01 -12.34
C GLN A 373 14.49 -19.31 -12.34
N GLU A 374 14.89 -20.57 -12.18
CA GLU A 374 16.30 -20.97 -12.15
C GLU A 374 16.95 -20.86 -13.54
N ILE A 375 18.18 -20.31 -13.61
CA ILE A 375 18.95 -20.14 -14.85
C ILE A 375 19.77 -21.40 -15.21
N PRO A 376 20.42 -22.10 -14.25
CA PRO A 376 21.27 -23.25 -14.56
C PRO A 376 20.56 -24.42 -15.26
N PRO A 377 19.33 -24.84 -14.89
CA PRO A 377 18.61 -25.89 -15.64
C PRO A 377 18.38 -25.54 -17.10
N ASP A 378 17.98 -24.27 -17.36
CA ASP A 378 17.81 -23.75 -18.72
C ASP A 378 19.16 -23.80 -19.47
N SER A 379 20.24 -23.31 -18.86
CA SER A 379 21.56 -23.29 -19.46
C SER A 379 22.05 -24.70 -19.81
N GLN A 380 21.85 -25.68 -18.93
CA GLN A 380 22.22 -27.09 -19.20
C GLN A 380 21.40 -27.67 -20.36
N TYR A 381 20.09 -27.32 -20.44
CA TYR A 381 19.27 -27.71 -21.58
C TYR A 381 19.74 -27.07 -22.88
N GLN A 382 20.11 -25.78 -22.89
CA GLN A 382 20.63 -25.08 -24.05
C GLN A 382 21.97 -25.68 -24.53
N ILE A 383 22.81 -26.17 -23.63
CA ILE A 383 24.06 -26.92 -24.01
C ILE A 383 23.67 -28.19 -24.79
N GLY A 384 22.71 -28.96 -24.31
CA GLY A 384 22.18 -30.12 -25.00
C GLY A 384 21.66 -29.80 -26.40
N TRP A 385 20.91 -28.69 -26.48
CA TRP A 385 20.36 -28.21 -27.74
C TRP A 385 21.46 -27.74 -28.72
N CYS A 386 22.54 -27.10 -28.25
CA CYS A 386 23.66 -26.71 -29.07
C CYS A 386 24.38 -27.94 -29.63
N TYR A 387 24.65 -28.99 -28.82
CA TYR A 387 25.21 -30.23 -29.28
C TYR A 387 24.33 -30.92 -30.32
N GLU A 388 23.01 -30.85 -30.16
CA GLU A 388 22.07 -31.38 -31.15
C GLU A 388 22.18 -30.66 -32.50
N GLN A 389 22.34 -29.31 -32.50
CA GLN A 389 22.53 -28.53 -33.74
C GLN A 389 23.89 -28.84 -34.42
N LEU A 390 24.88 -29.26 -33.65
CA LEU A 390 26.19 -29.73 -34.15
C LEU A 390 26.17 -31.21 -34.61
N GLU A 391 25.01 -31.88 -34.52
CA GLU A 391 24.85 -33.31 -34.77
C GLU A 391 25.74 -34.20 -33.86
N LEU A 392 26.18 -33.65 -32.71
CA LEU A 392 26.92 -34.35 -31.64
C LEU A 392 25.91 -35.03 -30.69
N TRP A 393 25.30 -36.10 -31.22
CA TRP A 393 24.12 -36.73 -30.62
C TRP A 393 24.40 -37.32 -29.22
N CYS A 394 25.57 -37.89 -29.00
CA CYS A 394 25.89 -38.50 -27.72
C CYS A 394 26.16 -37.44 -26.63
N GLU A 395 26.79 -36.34 -26.99
CA GLU A 395 26.98 -35.18 -26.13
C GLU A 395 25.64 -34.50 -25.81
N ALA A 396 24.75 -34.41 -26.80
CA ALA A 396 23.40 -33.89 -26.60
C ALA A 396 22.61 -34.77 -25.60
N VAL A 397 22.61 -36.09 -25.79
CA VAL A 397 22.00 -37.07 -24.87
C VAL A 397 22.57 -36.94 -23.47
N ALA A 398 23.89 -36.86 -23.31
CA ALA A 398 24.52 -36.69 -22.01
C ALA A 398 24.11 -35.36 -21.34
N SER A 399 24.04 -34.26 -22.10
CA SER A 399 23.66 -32.95 -21.57
C SER A 399 22.22 -32.91 -21.11
N TYR A 400 21.26 -33.48 -21.86
CA TYR A 400 19.87 -33.57 -21.44
C TYR A 400 19.69 -34.50 -20.23
N GLN A 401 20.46 -35.60 -20.14
CA GLN A 401 20.43 -36.46 -18.97
C GLN A 401 20.89 -35.70 -17.70
N LEU A 402 21.90 -34.81 -17.82
CA LEU A 402 22.34 -33.95 -16.71
C LEU A 402 21.26 -32.98 -16.26
N VAL A 403 20.37 -32.50 -17.15
CA VAL A 403 19.21 -31.68 -16.72
C VAL A 403 18.31 -32.49 -15.79
N ILE A 404 18.00 -33.74 -16.16
CA ILE A 404 17.12 -34.62 -15.39
C ILE A 404 17.74 -35.00 -14.06
N ASP A 405 19.01 -35.36 -14.06
CA ASP A 405 19.71 -35.86 -12.88
C ASP A 405 20.00 -34.79 -11.87
N ASN A 406 20.40 -33.58 -12.31
CA ASN A 406 20.81 -32.50 -11.43
C ASN A 406 19.63 -31.57 -11.01
N TYR A 407 18.58 -31.48 -11.81
CA TYR A 407 17.49 -30.56 -11.62
C TYR A 407 16.11 -31.25 -11.68
N PRO A 408 15.87 -32.32 -10.88
CA PRO A 408 14.63 -33.09 -10.94
C PRO A 408 13.44 -32.22 -10.54
N GLY A 409 12.43 -32.16 -11.43
CA GLY A 409 11.23 -31.36 -11.21
C GLY A 409 11.29 -29.92 -11.74
N ALA A 410 12.42 -29.48 -12.32
CA ALA A 410 12.44 -28.24 -13.08
C ALA A 410 11.65 -28.41 -14.40
N THR A 411 11.07 -27.35 -14.92
CA THR A 411 10.34 -27.34 -16.20
C THR A 411 11.22 -27.90 -17.35
N TRP A 412 12.50 -27.63 -17.29
CA TRP A 412 13.47 -28.07 -18.30
C TRP A 412 13.76 -29.58 -18.25
N SER A 413 13.52 -30.26 -17.10
CA SER A 413 13.65 -31.72 -16.98
C SER A 413 12.63 -32.45 -17.83
N GLU A 414 11.37 -32.00 -17.82
CA GLU A 414 10.31 -32.57 -18.68
C GLU A 414 10.63 -32.38 -20.17
N GLN A 415 11.13 -31.21 -20.54
CA GLN A 415 11.56 -30.96 -21.93
C GLN A 415 12.78 -31.78 -22.33
N ALA A 416 13.74 -32.01 -21.42
CA ALA A 416 14.88 -32.86 -21.64
C ALA A 416 14.46 -34.32 -21.83
N GLU A 417 13.51 -34.85 -21.05
CA GLU A 417 12.96 -36.21 -21.23
C GLU A 417 12.30 -36.37 -22.62
N GLU A 418 11.52 -35.36 -23.06
CA GLU A 418 10.91 -35.35 -24.39
C GLU A 418 11.99 -35.39 -25.47
N ARG A 419 13.04 -34.55 -25.38
CA ARG A 419 14.13 -34.54 -26.35
C ARG A 419 14.89 -35.86 -26.36
N LEU A 420 15.21 -36.42 -25.21
CA LEU A 420 15.86 -37.74 -25.12
C LEU A 420 15.08 -38.84 -25.82
N SER A 421 13.76 -38.85 -25.69
CA SER A 421 12.90 -39.84 -26.37
C SER A 421 13.01 -39.79 -27.89
N ILE A 422 13.35 -38.60 -28.44
CA ILE A 422 13.49 -38.36 -29.87
C ILE A 422 14.90 -38.71 -30.40
N ILE A 423 15.93 -38.27 -29.66
CA ILE A 423 17.31 -38.28 -30.19
C ILE A 423 18.19 -39.47 -29.72
N SER A 424 17.80 -40.17 -28.65
CA SER A 424 18.62 -41.25 -28.06
C SER A 424 18.97 -42.35 -29.05
N GLY A 425 18.11 -42.58 -30.06
CA GLY A 425 18.41 -43.53 -31.14
C GLY A 425 19.52 -43.10 -32.10
N ASN A 426 19.91 -41.81 -32.09
CA ASN A 426 20.98 -41.30 -32.95
C ASN A 426 22.36 -41.41 -32.30
N CYS A 427 22.43 -41.59 -30.96
CA CYS A 427 23.69 -41.90 -30.27
C CYS A 427 23.99 -43.40 -30.39
N LEU A 428 24.66 -43.77 -31.42
CA LEU A 428 25.13 -45.16 -31.61
C LEU A 428 26.42 -45.34 -30.81
N PRO A 429 26.56 -46.44 -30.01
CA PRO A 429 27.84 -46.77 -29.39
C PRO A 429 28.85 -47.11 -30.48
N GLY A 430 29.96 -46.32 -30.53
CA GLY A 430 31.07 -46.56 -31.43
C GLY A 430 31.81 -47.85 -31.12
#